data_27f0740ea2ee897e437361d663eec352
#
_entry.id   27f0740ea2ee897e437361d663eec352
#
_cell.length_a   1.000
_cell.length_b   1.000
_cell.length_c   1.000
_cell.angle_alpha   90.00
_cell.angle_beta   90.00
_cell.angle_gamma   90.00
#
_symmetry.space_group_name_H-M   'P 1'
#
loop_
_entity.id
_entity.type
_entity.pdbx_description
1 polymer ?
#
loop_
_entity_poly.entity_id
_entity_poly.type
_entity_poly.pdbx_seq_one_letter_code
_entity_poly.pdbx_strand_id
1 'polypeptide(L)'
;NMPSWLPLSQTTREDLVAYVKTFSGRWQAGPGTPIAVPAETPATIESILKGRETFQKMECWKCHGPAGHGDGPSASTLLDSKDNPIRPYNFAAGSRFKCGSTNEDLYRIFMTGVDGTPMPSFADNLQPEDAWNLVHFLRTLQPLQTPEATLWQAWLPSHASELTPIGPQE
;
A
#
# COMPACT_ATOMS: atom_id res chain seq x y z
N ASN A 1 12.31 -16.97 -0.83
CA ASN A 1 11.89 -16.69 0.54
C ASN A 1 13.14 -16.66 1.44
N MET A 2 13.29 -15.58 2.21
CA MET A 2 14.36 -15.52 3.22
C MET A 2 13.91 -16.29 4.46
N PRO A 3 14.72 -17.24 4.99
CA PRO A 3 14.34 -18.00 6.17
C PRO A 3 14.34 -17.12 7.42
N SER A 4 13.69 -17.61 8.48
CA SER A 4 13.74 -16.93 9.79
C SER A 4 15.12 -17.07 10.42
N TRP A 5 15.67 -15.99 10.92
CA TRP A 5 16.96 -15.92 11.64
C TRP A 5 16.78 -15.82 13.17
N LEU A 6 15.54 -16.08 13.66
CA LEU A 6 15.26 -16.14 15.10
C LEU A 6 16.13 -17.11 15.92
N PRO A 7 16.61 -18.25 15.38
CA PRO A 7 17.51 -19.12 16.11
C PRO A 7 18.87 -18.51 16.45
N LEU A 8 19.30 -17.45 15.74
CA LEU A 8 20.53 -16.75 16.07
C LEU A 8 20.36 -15.91 17.35
N SER A 9 21.44 -15.78 18.13
CA SER A 9 21.46 -14.90 19.30
C SER A 9 21.14 -13.45 18.89
N GLN A 10 20.65 -12.65 19.83
CA GLN A 10 20.39 -11.23 19.58
C GLN A 10 21.67 -10.52 19.11
N THR A 11 22.81 -10.75 19.80
CA THR A 11 24.10 -10.17 19.44
C THR A 11 24.50 -10.52 18.01
N THR A 12 24.40 -11.79 17.63
CA THR A 12 24.72 -12.21 16.25
C THR A 12 23.84 -11.52 15.22
N ARG A 13 22.55 -11.31 15.51
CA ARG A 13 21.65 -10.59 14.59
C ARG A 13 22.02 -9.11 14.48
N GLU A 14 22.39 -8.48 15.59
CA GLU A 14 22.86 -7.09 15.64
C GLU A 14 24.17 -6.92 14.85
N ASP A 15 25.11 -7.84 14.99
CA ASP A 15 26.37 -7.85 14.21
C ASP A 15 26.09 -8.01 12.71
N LEU A 16 25.17 -8.90 12.33
CA LEU A 16 24.74 -9.05 10.94
C LEU A 16 24.11 -7.78 10.40
N VAL A 17 23.26 -7.11 11.17
CA VAL A 17 22.66 -5.83 10.78
C VAL A 17 23.74 -4.77 10.61
N ALA A 18 24.69 -4.68 11.55
CA ALA A 18 25.82 -3.76 11.46
C ALA A 18 26.64 -4.01 10.18
N TYR A 19 26.94 -5.27 9.90
CA TYR A 19 27.68 -5.66 8.69
C TYR A 19 26.91 -5.32 7.40
N VAL A 20 25.60 -5.65 7.32
CA VAL A 20 24.76 -5.31 6.15
C VAL A 20 24.71 -3.80 5.92
N LYS A 21 24.69 -3.01 6.99
CA LYS A 21 24.73 -1.55 6.88
C LYS A 21 25.99 -1.02 6.20
N THR A 22 27.10 -1.76 6.22
CA THR A 22 28.33 -1.34 5.51
C THR A 22 28.20 -1.43 3.98
N PHE A 23 27.21 -2.14 3.46
CA PHE A 23 27.02 -2.29 2.02
C PHE A 23 26.46 -1.03 1.33
N SER A 24 25.97 -0.07 2.09
CA SER A 24 25.42 1.17 1.53
C SER A 24 25.79 2.37 2.40
N GLY A 25 26.35 3.41 1.75
CA GLY A 25 26.63 4.69 2.39
C GLY A 25 25.39 5.42 2.93
N ARG A 26 24.18 5.04 2.50
CA ARG A 26 22.92 5.60 3.04
C ARG A 26 22.81 5.47 4.56
N TRP A 27 23.35 4.37 5.12
CA TRP A 27 23.30 4.12 6.57
C TRP A 27 24.22 5.01 7.39
N GLN A 28 25.21 5.65 6.74
CA GLN A 28 26.14 6.59 7.38
C GLN A 28 25.48 7.95 7.64
N ALA A 29 24.46 8.31 6.87
CA ALA A 29 23.69 9.54 7.05
C ALA A 29 22.73 9.51 8.26
N GLY A 30 22.67 8.38 8.97
CA GLY A 30 21.75 8.16 10.08
C GLY A 30 20.36 7.72 9.61
N PRO A 31 19.45 7.46 10.56
CA PRO A 31 18.06 7.13 10.23
C PRO A 31 17.38 8.35 9.60
N GLY A 32 16.57 8.11 8.57
CA GLY A 32 15.69 9.15 8.02
C GLY A 32 14.70 9.67 9.06
N THR A 33 14.12 10.83 8.81
CA THR A 33 13.05 11.36 9.67
C THR A 33 11.80 10.47 9.54
N PRO A 34 11.33 9.88 10.64
CA PRO A 34 10.08 9.10 10.60
C PRO A 34 8.90 10.00 10.21
N ILE A 35 8.01 9.50 9.35
CA ILE A 35 6.76 10.20 9.11
C ILE A 35 5.84 10.08 10.32
N ALA A 36 5.11 11.14 10.64
CA ALA A 36 4.05 11.09 11.62
C ALA A 36 2.87 10.30 11.04
N VAL A 37 2.41 9.28 11.77
CA VAL A 37 1.18 8.57 11.44
C VAL A 37 0.13 9.01 12.45
N PRO A 38 -0.87 9.80 12.07
CA PRO A 38 -1.95 10.22 12.97
C PRO A 38 -2.81 9.01 13.34
N ALA A 39 -3.62 9.16 14.40
CA ALA A 39 -4.56 8.13 14.78
C ALA A 39 -5.49 7.77 13.61
N GLU A 40 -5.74 6.47 13.43
CA GLU A 40 -6.66 5.97 12.41
C GLU A 40 -8.07 6.49 12.66
N THR A 41 -8.70 6.98 11.61
CA THR A 41 -10.12 7.35 11.66
C THR A 41 -10.99 6.10 11.62
N PRO A 42 -12.22 6.13 12.20
CA PRO A 42 -13.11 4.97 12.12
C PRO A 42 -13.46 4.60 10.68
N ALA A 43 -13.42 3.30 10.37
CA ALA A 43 -13.88 2.78 9.10
C ALA A 43 -15.42 2.89 9.00
N THR A 44 -15.91 3.61 8.00
CA THR A 44 -17.32 3.79 7.67
C THR A 44 -17.54 3.61 6.18
N ILE A 45 -18.77 3.44 5.74
CA ILE A 45 -19.08 3.42 4.31
C ILE A 45 -18.65 4.73 3.64
N GLU A 46 -18.85 5.86 4.30
CA GLU A 46 -18.40 7.16 3.77
C GLU A 46 -16.89 7.21 3.58
N SER A 47 -16.10 6.75 4.57
CA SER A 47 -14.64 6.71 4.43
C SER A 47 -14.17 5.76 3.33
N ILE A 48 -14.84 4.62 3.15
CA ILE A 48 -14.55 3.67 2.06
C ILE A 48 -14.85 4.31 0.70
N LEU A 49 -15.97 5.04 0.56
CA LEU A 49 -16.33 5.74 -0.67
C LEU A 49 -15.34 6.87 -1.00
N LYS A 50 -14.96 7.68 -0.02
CA LYS A 50 -13.91 8.71 -0.19
C LYS A 50 -12.57 8.07 -0.57
N GLY A 51 -12.22 6.93 0.03
CA GLY A 51 -11.02 6.17 -0.34
C GLY A 51 -11.05 5.65 -1.76
N ARG A 52 -12.21 5.22 -2.23
CA ARG A 52 -12.44 4.82 -3.62
C ARG A 52 -12.28 5.99 -4.60
N GLU A 53 -12.79 7.16 -4.24
CA GLU A 53 -12.60 8.40 -5.00
C GLU A 53 -11.12 8.80 -5.03
N THR A 54 -10.43 8.69 -3.90
CA THR A 54 -8.98 8.95 -3.80
C THR A 54 -8.19 7.99 -4.69
N PHE A 55 -8.53 6.70 -4.71
CA PHE A 55 -7.92 5.69 -5.58
C PHE A 55 -8.09 6.04 -7.06
N GLN A 56 -9.28 6.54 -7.45
CA GLN A 56 -9.56 7.03 -8.78
C GLN A 56 -8.75 8.30 -9.09
N LYS A 57 -8.83 9.32 -8.22
CA LYS A 57 -8.19 10.62 -8.41
C LYS A 57 -6.67 10.56 -8.46
N MET A 58 -6.06 9.72 -7.62
CA MET A 58 -4.62 9.51 -7.59
C MET A 58 -4.14 8.50 -8.64
N GLU A 59 -5.04 8.08 -9.52
CA GLU A 59 -4.76 7.18 -10.64
C GLU A 59 -4.12 5.83 -10.24
N CYS A 60 -4.34 5.39 -9.01
CA CYS A 60 -3.81 4.12 -8.50
C CYS A 60 -4.20 2.92 -9.38
N TRP A 61 -5.39 3.01 -9.99
CA TRP A 61 -5.93 2.02 -10.91
C TRP A 61 -5.08 1.83 -12.17
N LYS A 62 -4.30 2.83 -12.60
CA LYS A 62 -3.44 2.70 -13.79
C LYS A 62 -2.42 1.57 -13.65
N CYS A 63 -1.94 1.34 -12.44
CA CYS A 63 -1.01 0.24 -12.13
C CYS A 63 -1.75 -0.92 -11.48
N HIS A 64 -2.53 -0.64 -10.42
CA HIS A 64 -3.14 -1.69 -9.61
C HIS A 64 -4.42 -2.30 -10.21
N GLY A 65 -4.97 -1.71 -11.29
CA GLY A 65 -6.25 -2.10 -11.87
C GLY A 65 -7.46 -1.60 -11.06
N PRO A 66 -8.65 -1.53 -11.68
CA PRO A 66 -9.86 -1.00 -11.03
C PRO A 66 -10.34 -1.87 -9.86
N ALA A 67 -10.07 -3.16 -9.88
CA ALA A 67 -10.38 -4.12 -8.83
C ALA A 67 -9.16 -4.51 -7.98
N GLY A 68 -8.01 -3.84 -8.18
CA GLY A 68 -6.80 -4.07 -7.38
C GLY A 68 -6.06 -5.38 -7.69
N HIS A 69 -6.24 -5.94 -8.88
CA HIS A 69 -5.60 -7.20 -9.31
C HIS A 69 -4.15 -7.03 -9.78
N GLY A 70 -3.62 -5.80 -9.82
CA GLY A 70 -2.29 -5.52 -10.36
C GLY A 70 -2.24 -5.62 -11.88
N ASP A 71 -3.35 -5.43 -12.54
CA ASP A 71 -3.61 -5.58 -13.98
C ASP A 71 -3.99 -4.28 -14.67
N GLY A 72 -3.66 -3.15 -14.08
CA GLY A 72 -3.90 -1.84 -14.68
C GLY A 72 -3.16 -1.67 -16.01
N PRO A 73 -3.59 -0.71 -16.85
CA PRO A 73 -3.03 -0.51 -18.20
C PRO A 73 -1.51 -0.28 -18.21
N SER A 74 -0.93 0.27 -17.14
CA SER A 74 0.50 0.47 -17.03
C SER A 74 1.25 -0.73 -16.42
N ALA A 75 0.54 -1.73 -15.89
CA ALA A 75 1.15 -2.81 -15.11
C ALA A 75 2.22 -3.63 -15.86
N SER A 76 2.04 -3.79 -17.18
CA SER A 76 2.95 -4.60 -18.01
C SER A 76 4.25 -3.88 -18.39
N THR A 77 4.31 -2.55 -18.23
CA THR A 77 5.45 -1.72 -18.66
C THR A 77 6.27 -1.19 -17.49
N LEU A 78 5.92 -1.56 -16.26
CA LEU A 78 6.63 -1.06 -15.08
C LEU A 78 8.02 -1.71 -14.94
N LEU A 79 9.00 -0.87 -14.67
CA LEU A 79 10.38 -1.26 -14.39
C LEU A 79 10.77 -0.76 -12.99
N ASP A 80 11.62 -1.53 -12.31
CA ASP A 80 12.26 -1.08 -11.07
C ASP A 80 13.43 -0.11 -11.36
N SER A 81 14.09 0.39 -10.32
CA SER A 81 15.22 1.33 -10.47
C SER A 81 16.47 0.74 -11.13
N LYS A 82 16.44 -0.53 -11.51
CA LYS A 82 17.50 -1.26 -12.22
C LYS A 82 17.03 -1.79 -13.58
N ASP A 83 15.94 -1.22 -14.10
CA ASP A 83 15.32 -1.61 -15.37
C ASP A 83 14.83 -3.05 -15.44
N ASN A 84 14.61 -3.71 -14.29
CA ASN A 84 13.98 -5.03 -14.29
C ASN A 84 12.45 -4.90 -14.30
N PRO A 85 11.74 -5.75 -15.07
CA PRO A 85 10.28 -5.78 -15.03
C PRO A 85 9.75 -6.05 -13.61
N ILE A 86 8.81 -5.21 -13.17
CA ILE A 86 8.16 -5.35 -11.87
C ILE A 86 6.64 -5.34 -12.05
N ARG A 87 5.93 -6.00 -11.17
CA ARG A 87 4.46 -6.02 -11.16
C ARG A 87 3.92 -5.25 -9.96
N PRO A 88 2.83 -4.49 -10.14
CA PRO A 88 2.13 -3.88 -9.01
C PRO A 88 1.58 -4.97 -8.09
N TYR A 89 1.40 -4.62 -6.82
CA TYR A 89 0.82 -5.54 -5.87
C TYR A 89 -0.63 -5.87 -6.23
N ASN A 90 -0.98 -7.16 -6.18
CA ASN A 90 -2.34 -7.65 -6.36
C ASN A 90 -3.03 -7.74 -4.98
N PHE A 91 -3.93 -6.81 -4.67
CA PHE A 91 -4.66 -6.77 -3.41
C PHE A 91 -5.59 -7.97 -3.25
N ALA A 92 -6.22 -8.42 -4.34
CA ALA A 92 -7.16 -9.54 -4.33
C ALA A 92 -6.50 -10.91 -4.10
N ALA A 93 -5.17 -11.02 -4.26
CA ALA A 93 -4.45 -12.27 -4.00
C ALA A 93 -4.30 -12.59 -2.51
N GLY A 94 -4.56 -11.64 -1.61
CA GLY A 94 -4.49 -11.85 -0.16
C GLY A 94 -3.10 -12.19 0.40
N SER A 95 -2.05 -12.00 -0.39
CA SER A 95 -0.68 -12.21 0.06
C SER A 95 -0.27 -11.13 1.05
N ARG A 96 0.79 -11.39 1.86
CA ARG A 96 1.30 -10.40 2.80
C ARG A 96 2.02 -9.27 2.06
N PHE A 97 1.77 -8.03 2.47
CA PHE A 97 2.56 -6.89 2.00
C PHE A 97 4.02 -7.01 2.45
N LYS A 98 4.95 -6.57 1.62
CA LYS A 98 6.39 -6.64 1.93
C LYS A 98 6.81 -5.75 3.08
N CYS A 99 6.14 -4.59 3.24
CA CYS A 99 6.51 -3.56 4.22
C CYS A 99 5.62 -3.54 5.47
N GLY A 100 4.94 -4.63 5.77
CA GLY A 100 4.00 -4.73 6.87
C GLY A 100 2.55 -4.81 6.37
N SER A 101 1.63 -5.24 7.25
CA SER A 101 0.25 -5.55 6.86
C SER A 101 -0.81 -4.90 7.76
N THR A 102 -0.40 -4.03 8.69
CA THR A 102 -1.35 -3.24 9.50
C THR A 102 -1.89 -2.06 8.69
N ASN A 103 -2.96 -1.42 9.16
CA ASN A 103 -3.48 -0.21 8.51
C ASN A 103 -2.44 0.91 8.54
N GLU A 104 -1.69 1.06 9.65
CA GLU A 104 -0.59 2.00 9.74
C GLU A 104 0.54 1.72 8.73
N ASP A 105 0.85 0.44 8.46
CA ASP A 105 1.87 0.09 7.47
C ASP A 105 1.43 0.50 6.06
N LEU A 106 0.15 0.29 5.72
CA LEU A 106 -0.41 0.76 4.45
C LEU A 106 -0.37 2.28 4.35
N TYR A 107 -0.75 2.99 5.41
CA TYR A 107 -0.64 4.44 5.48
C TYR A 107 0.79 4.90 5.19
N ARG A 108 1.79 4.31 5.87
CA ARG A 108 3.21 4.63 5.65
C ARG A 108 3.63 4.40 4.20
N ILE A 109 3.19 3.30 3.57
CA ILE A 109 3.54 2.98 2.19
C ILE A 109 3.09 4.09 1.24
N PHE A 110 1.89 4.65 1.39
CA PHE A 110 1.45 5.75 0.54
C PHE A 110 2.25 7.02 0.79
N MET A 111 2.52 7.32 2.05
CA MET A 111 3.20 8.56 2.44
C MET A 111 4.70 8.53 2.11
N THR A 112 5.33 7.35 2.01
CA THR A 112 6.76 7.25 1.70
C THR A 112 7.05 6.76 0.29
N GLY A 113 6.08 6.11 -0.36
CA GLY A 113 6.33 5.32 -1.55
C GLY A 113 7.11 4.04 -1.23
N VAL A 114 7.51 3.31 -2.27
CA VAL A 114 8.33 2.10 -2.16
C VAL A 114 9.61 2.28 -2.96
N ASP A 115 10.71 2.52 -2.23
CA ASP A 115 12.02 2.79 -2.83
C ASP A 115 12.45 1.70 -3.81
N GLY A 116 13.01 2.11 -4.93
CA GLY A 116 13.43 1.22 -6.01
C GLY A 116 12.30 0.73 -6.92
N THR A 117 11.07 1.18 -6.69
CA THR A 117 9.90 0.81 -7.51
C THR A 117 9.22 2.05 -8.10
N PRO A 118 8.33 1.90 -9.11
CA PRO A 118 7.53 3.01 -9.63
C PRO A 118 6.44 3.54 -8.66
N MET A 119 6.23 2.94 -7.48
CA MET A 119 5.27 3.41 -6.49
C MET A 119 5.77 4.70 -5.81
N PRO A 120 5.23 5.89 -6.13
CA PRO A 120 5.73 7.14 -5.59
C PRO A 120 5.26 7.40 -4.17
N SER A 121 5.86 8.38 -3.50
CA SER A 121 5.29 9.02 -2.32
C SER A 121 4.10 9.89 -2.72
N PHE A 122 3.04 9.87 -1.92
CA PHE A 122 1.87 10.74 -2.05
C PHE A 122 1.78 11.77 -0.92
N ALA A 123 2.85 11.96 -0.13
CA ALA A 123 2.86 12.87 1.01
C ALA A 123 2.47 14.31 0.66
N ASP A 124 2.84 14.78 -0.54
CA ASP A 124 2.53 16.12 -1.01
C ASP A 124 1.11 16.25 -1.59
N ASN A 125 0.43 15.12 -1.84
CA ASN A 125 -0.84 15.08 -2.56
C ASN A 125 -2.01 14.60 -1.71
N LEU A 126 -1.74 13.88 -0.62
CA LEU A 126 -2.75 13.32 0.27
C LEU A 126 -2.76 14.01 1.62
N GLN A 127 -3.94 14.45 2.05
CA GLN A 127 -4.14 14.81 3.43
C GLN A 127 -4.24 13.54 4.30
N PRO A 128 -3.94 13.62 5.60
CA PRO A 128 -3.99 12.46 6.48
C PRO A 128 -5.33 11.70 6.47
N GLU A 129 -6.45 12.42 6.38
CA GLU A 129 -7.78 11.81 6.30
C GLU A 129 -7.96 11.02 4.99
N ASP A 130 -7.52 11.59 3.84
CA ASP A 130 -7.62 10.93 2.55
C ASP A 130 -6.77 9.66 2.49
N ALA A 131 -5.59 9.69 3.14
CA ALA A 131 -4.74 8.51 3.24
C ALA A 131 -5.42 7.40 4.07
N TRP A 132 -6.08 7.72 5.19
CA TRP A 132 -6.87 6.76 5.96
C TRP A 132 -8.07 6.23 5.19
N ASN A 133 -8.79 7.10 4.50
CA ASN A 133 -9.91 6.71 3.63
C ASN A 133 -9.43 5.73 2.54
N LEU A 134 -8.26 5.99 1.94
CA LEU A 134 -7.66 5.09 0.96
C LEU A 134 -7.29 3.73 1.57
N VAL A 135 -6.74 3.68 2.78
CA VAL A 135 -6.50 2.43 3.53
C VAL A 135 -7.81 1.64 3.66
N HIS A 136 -8.88 2.29 4.12
CA HIS A 136 -10.18 1.63 4.30
C HIS A 136 -10.71 1.05 2.98
N PHE A 137 -10.60 1.78 1.88
CA PHE A 137 -10.99 1.25 0.57
C PHE A 137 -10.13 0.05 0.16
N LEU A 138 -8.80 0.11 0.30
CA LEU A 138 -7.92 -1.00 -0.08
C LEU A 138 -8.19 -2.27 0.72
N ARG A 139 -8.66 -2.15 1.97
CA ARG A 139 -9.10 -3.30 2.77
C ARG A 139 -10.29 -4.02 2.16
N THR A 140 -11.17 -3.30 1.45
CA THR A 140 -12.31 -3.93 0.75
C THR A 140 -11.90 -4.75 -0.47
N LEU A 141 -10.73 -4.49 -1.04
CA LEU A 141 -10.20 -5.23 -2.21
C LEU A 141 -9.52 -6.54 -1.80
N GLN A 142 -9.23 -6.75 -0.52
CA GLN A 142 -8.54 -7.93 -0.02
C GLN A 142 -9.53 -9.05 0.32
N PRO A 143 -9.17 -10.34 0.12
CA PRO A 143 -10.01 -11.46 0.51
C PRO A 143 -9.92 -11.73 2.02
N LEU A 144 -9.86 -10.69 2.82
CA LEU A 144 -9.77 -10.74 4.28
C LEU A 144 -11.10 -10.33 4.89
N GLN A 145 -11.47 -10.98 5.98
CA GLN A 145 -12.61 -10.54 6.79
C GLN A 145 -12.18 -9.39 7.71
N THR A 146 -12.10 -8.21 7.14
CA THR A 146 -11.84 -6.97 7.87
C THR A 146 -13.16 -6.24 8.15
N PRO A 147 -13.21 -5.33 9.14
CA PRO A 147 -14.38 -4.50 9.37
C PRO A 147 -14.83 -3.77 8.10
N GLU A 148 -13.88 -3.22 7.34
CA GLU A 148 -14.13 -2.50 6.09
C GLU A 148 -14.74 -3.41 5.01
N ALA A 149 -14.17 -4.60 4.83
CA ALA A 149 -14.70 -5.57 3.87
C ALA A 149 -16.12 -6.02 4.24
N THR A 150 -16.40 -6.21 5.54
CA THR A 150 -17.73 -6.56 6.02
C THR A 150 -18.74 -5.45 5.76
N LEU A 151 -18.39 -4.20 6.07
CA LEU A 151 -19.23 -3.02 5.78
C LEU A 151 -19.51 -2.91 4.28
N TRP A 152 -18.47 -3.04 3.46
CA TRP A 152 -18.57 -2.93 2.01
C TRP A 152 -19.45 -4.02 1.40
N GLN A 153 -19.26 -5.27 1.80
CA GLN A 153 -20.05 -6.40 1.32
C GLN A 153 -21.53 -6.30 1.69
N ALA A 154 -21.85 -5.72 2.83
CA ALA A 154 -23.23 -5.49 3.24
C ALA A 154 -23.89 -4.34 2.47
N TRP A 155 -23.14 -3.31 2.12
CA TRP A 155 -23.63 -2.10 1.47
C TRP A 155 -23.73 -2.23 -0.07
N LEU A 156 -22.70 -2.80 -0.69
CA LEU A 156 -22.52 -2.82 -2.15
C LEU A 156 -23.70 -3.40 -2.95
N PRO A 157 -24.34 -4.53 -2.57
CA PRO A 157 -25.40 -5.12 -3.40
C PRO A 157 -26.58 -4.20 -3.70
N SER A 158 -26.87 -3.27 -2.78
CA SER A 158 -27.98 -2.34 -2.92
C SER A 158 -27.63 -1.02 -3.60
N HIS A 159 -26.31 -0.72 -3.75
CA HIS A 159 -25.84 0.59 -4.19
C HIS A 159 -24.84 0.51 -5.37
N ALA A 160 -24.59 -0.68 -5.91
CA ALA A 160 -23.59 -0.88 -6.96
C ALA A 160 -23.87 -0.02 -8.22
N SER A 161 -25.13 0.22 -8.53
CA SER A 161 -25.54 1.04 -9.68
C SER A 161 -25.29 2.54 -9.50
N GLU A 162 -25.04 2.99 -8.29
CA GLU A 162 -24.75 4.40 -7.96
C GLU A 162 -23.26 4.72 -8.11
N LEU A 163 -22.40 3.68 -8.20
CA LEU A 163 -20.96 3.85 -8.25
C LEU A 163 -20.50 4.13 -9.68
N THR A 164 -19.80 5.24 -9.85
CA THR A 164 -19.02 5.49 -11.07
C THR A 164 -17.92 4.44 -11.21
N PRO A 165 -17.75 3.79 -12.36
CA PRO A 165 -16.66 2.85 -12.57
C PRO A 165 -15.28 3.47 -12.29
N ILE A 166 -14.38 2.69 -11.70
CA ILE A 166 -12.95 3.08 -11.58
C ILE A 166 -12.29 2.87 -12.94
N GLY A 167 -11.61 3.88 -13.45
CA GLY A 167 -10.94 3.81 -14.74
C GLY A 167 -10.82 5.16 -15.41
N PRO A 168 -10.51 5.19 -16.73
CA PRO A 168 -10.50 6.42 -17.50
C PRO A 168 -11.87 7.12 -17.39
N GLN A 169 -11.85 8.42 -17.14
CA GLN A 169 -13.05 9.26 -17.20
C GLN A 169 -13.06 9.89 -18.59
N GLU A 170 -14.20 9.79 -19.30
CA GLU A 170 -14.42 10.44 -20.59
C GLU A 170 -14.58 11.97 -20.43
#